data_900d5cf63336a76f2634288b6ac1272c
#
_entry.id   900d5cf63336a76f2634288b6ac1272c
#
_cell.length_a   1.000
_cell.length_b   1.000
_cell.length_c   1.000
_cell.angle_alpha   90.00
_cell.angle_beta   90.00
_cell.angle_gamma   90.00
#
_symmetry.space_group_name_H-M   'P 1'
#
loop_
_entity.id
_entity.type
_entity.pdbx_description
1 polymer ?
#
loop_
_entity_poly.entity_id
_entity_poly.type
_entity_poly.pdbx_seq_one_letter_code
_entity_poly.pdbx_strand_id
1 'polypeptide(L)'
;MAKIVMQGVDEYLKKLKELDVARTAVLKMAVYEGADEVANAVREAVKSLPEVKTSAAVADWRQQVPVDGITREQKDGLLDGLYVARMEDDLDSVYTTIGFDGYNRVKTKKYPKGQANAMIARAVESGSSARRKTPFIRPAVNRVKERAIQRMAEKLDETINQIMEGK
;
A
#
# COMPACT_ATOMS: atom_id res chain seq x y z
N MET A 1 -33.77 -48.89 -17.56
CA MET A 1 -33.08 -47.58 -17.61
C MET A 1 -32.86 -47.13 -16.19
N ALA A 2 -31.61 -46.88 -15.79
CA ALA A 2 -31.30 -46.38 -14.46
C ALA A 2 -31.46 -44.86 -14.48
N LYS A 3 -32.27 -44.30 -13.56
CA LYS A 3 -32.42 -42.83 -13.37
C LYS A 3 -31.54 -42.44 -12.19
N ILE A 4 -30.51 -41.63 -12.46
CA ILE A 4 -29.69 -41.01 -11.42
C ILE A 4 -30.35 -39.69 -11.04
N VAL A 5 -30.75 -39.54 -9.78
CA VAL A 5 -31.29 -38.30 -9.21
C VAL A 5 -30.25 -37.78 -8.24
N MET A 6 -29.66 -36.61 -8.55
CA MET A 6 -28.76 -35.92 -7.63
C MET A 6 -29.57 -34.95 -6.77
N GLN A 7 -29.51 -35.12 -5.44
CA GLN A 7 -30.13 -34.22 -4.47
C GLN A 7 -29.13 -33.12 -4.05
N GLY A 8 -29.62 -31.91 -3.79
CA GLY A 8 -28.80 -30.79 -3.34
C GLY A 8 -28.14 -29.95 -4.46
N VAL A 9 -28.28 -30.33 -5.72
CA VAL A 9 -27.69 -29.61 -6.86
C VAL A 9 -28.24 -28.20 -6.96
N ASP A 10 -29.53 -27.99 -6.75
CA ASP A 10 -30.17 -26.67 -6.87
C ASP A 10 -29.66 -25.69 -5.81
N GLU A 11 -29.48 -26.18 -4.57
CA GLU A 11 -28.91 -25.35 -3.49
C GLU A 11 -27.44 -24.99 -3.77
N TYR A 12 -26.69 -25.97 -4.26
CA TYR A 12 -25.29 -25.72 -4.63
C TYR A 12 -25.17 -24.71 -5.80
N LEU A 13 -26.01 -24.84 -6.82
CA LEU A 13 -26.07 -23.88 -7.94
C LEU A 13 -26.47 -22.48 -7.49
N LYS A 14 -27.39 -22.38 -6.51
CA LYS A 14 -27.75 -21.10 -5.91
C LYS A 14 -26.55 -20.44 -5.25
N LYS A 15 -25.80 -21.16 -4.42
CA LYS A 15 -24.59 -20.65 -3.75
C LYS A 15 -23.50 -20.25 -4.73
N LEU A 16 -23.29 -21.00 -5.81
CA LEU A 16 -22.37 -20.62 -6.88
C LEU A 16 -22.76 -19.30 -7.56
N LYS A 17 -24.06 -19.07 -7.80
CA LYS A 17 -24.55 -17.80 -8.34
C LYS A 17 -24.35 -16.64 -7.36
N GLU A 18 -24.59 -16.86 -6.07
CA GLU A 18 -24.34 -15.87 -5.03
C GLU A 18 -22.86 -15.51 -4.98
N LEU A 19 -21.95 -16.47 -5.08
CA LEU A 19 -20.52 -16.25 -5.15
C LEU A 19 -20.10 -15.47 -6.41
N ASP A 20 -20.69 -15.78 -7.56
CA ASP A 20 -20.41 -15.06 -8.81
C ASP A 20 -20.83 -13.60 -8.73
N VAL A 21 -21.99 -13.31 -8.15
CA VAL A 21 -22.46 -11.94 -7.90
C VAL A 21 -21.54 -11.20 -6.91
N ALA A 22 -21.06 -11.90 -5.87
CA ALA A 22 -20.18 -11.33 -4.85
C ALA A 22 -18.70 -11.25 -5.27
N ARG A 23 -18.30 -11.82 -6.41
CA ARG A 23 -16.91 -11.99 -6.85
C ARG A 23 -16.03 -10.75 -6.64
N THR A 24 -16.46 -9.64 -7.18
CA THR A 24 -15.67 -8.38 -7.10
C THR A 24 -15.54 -7.89 -5.66
N ALA A 25 -16.59 -8.02 -4.85
CA ALA A 25 -16.55 -7.63 -3.44
C ALA A 25 -15.58 -8.52 -2.64
N VAL A 26 -15.62 -9.81 -2.85
CA VAL A 26 -14.72 -10.81 -2.23
C VAL A 26 -13.26 -10.52 -2.58
N LEU A 27 -12.97 -10.26 -3.86
CA LEU A 27 -11.63 -9.89 -4.31
C LEU A 27 -11.15 -8.57 -3.70
N LYS A 28 -12.03 -7.55 -3.61
CA LYS A 28 -11.70 -6.27 -2.96
C LYS A 28 -11.34 -6.45 -1.49
N MET A 29 -12.06 -7.29 -0.76
CA MET A 29 -11.76 -7.59 0.64
C MET A 29 -10.37 -8.25 0.79
N ALA A 30 -10.07 -9.24 -0.04
CA ALA A 30 -8.76 -9.90 -0.03
C ALA A 30 -7.62 -8.94 -0.37
N VAL A 31 -7.76 -8.13 -1.43
CA VAL A 31 -6.76 -7.13 -1.82
C VAL A 31 -6.55 -6.10 -0.72
N TYR A 32 -7.60 -5.72 0.02
CA TYR A 32 -7.50 -4.78 1.14
C TYR A 32 -6.61 -5.32 2.26
N GLU A 33 -6.77 -6.58 2.65
CA GLU A 33 -5.94 -7.23 3.66
C GLU A 33 -4.45 -7.24 3.27
N GLY A 34 -4.15 -7.57 2.01
CA GLY A 34 -2.78 -7.53 1.51
C GLY A 34 -2.21 -6.13 1.43
N ALA A 35 -3.02 -5.15 1.03
CA ALA A 35 -2.62 -3.75 0.96
C ALA A 35 -2.33 -3.16 2.34
N ASP A 36 -3.11 -3.51 3.38
CA ASP A 36 -2.86 -3.08 4.75
C ASP A 36 -1.52 -3.60 5.27
N GLU A 37 -1.20 -4.86 5.02
CA GLU A 37 0.09 -5.47 5.39
C GLU A 37 1.27 -4.71 4.76
N VAL A 38 1.17 -4.38 3.47
CA VAL A 38 2.20 -3.61 2.76
C VAL A 38 2.28 -2.18 3.27
N ALA A 39 1.14 -1.50 3.48
CA ALA A 39 1.11 -0.12 3.98
C ALA A 39 1.73 -0.02 5.38
N ASN A 40 1.45 -0.99 6.26
CA ASN A 40 2.06 -1.06 7.59
C ASN A 40 3.57 -1.27 7.52
N ALA A 41 4.05 -2.14 6.63
CA ALA A 41 5.50 -2.34 6.44
C ALA A 41 6.20 -1.07 5.92
N VAL A 42 5.58 -0.35 5.00
CA VAL A 42 6.09 0.93 4.50
C VAL A 42 6.08 1.99 5.61
N ARG A 43 5.03 2.06 6.41
CA ARG A 43 4.93 2.97 7.56
C ARG A 43 6.08 2.76 8.56
N GLU A 44 6.36 1.51 8.91
CA GLU A 44 7.49 1.18 9.79
C GLU A 44 8.84 1.50 9.14
N ALA A 45 8.98 1.30 7.84
CA ALA A 45 10.18 1.69 7.12
C ALA A 45 10.40 3.21 7.11
N VAL A 46 9.34 4.02 6.96
CA VAL A 46 9.43 5.48 7.11
C VAL A 46 9.88 5.87 8.52
N LYS A 47 9.32 5.25 9.58
CA LYS A 47 9.73 5.50 10.98
C LYS A 47 11.21 5.21 11.21
N SER A 48 11.76 4.21 10.54
CA SER A 48 13.17 3.80 10.67
C SER A 48 14.17 4.64 9.87
N LEU A 49 13.70 5.56 9.00
CA LEU A 49 14.59 6.42 8.22
C LEU A 49 15.45 7.31 9.12
N PRO A 50 16.75 7.50 8.79
CA PRO A 50 17.64 8.37 9.55
C PRO A 50 17.18 9.82 9.50
N GLU A 51 17.14 10.47 10.67
CA GLU A 51 16.77 11.87 10.78
C GLU A 51 17.98 12.79 10.76
N VAL A 52 17.86 13.89 10.04
CA VAL A 52 18.83 14.98 10.03
C VAL A 52 18.18 16.27 10.54
N LYS A 53 18.96 17.10 11.24
CA LYS A 53 18.49 18.43 11.63
C LYS A 53 18.26 19.28 10.39
N THR A 54 17.17 20.03 10.37
CA THR A 54 16.82 20.92 9.23
C THR A 54 17.93 21.90 8.92
N SER A 55 18.62 22.45 9.92
CA SER A 55 19.76 23.33 9.75
C SER A 55 20.95 22.65 9.05
N ALA A 56 21.25 21.39 9.38
CA ALA A 56 22.30 20.62 8.73
C ALA A 56 21.94 20.30 7.27
N ALA A 57 20.70 19.88 7.01
CA ALA A 57 20.22 19.63 5.66
C ALA A 57 20.28 20.87 4.76
N VAL A 58 20.00 22.07 5.29
CA VAL A 58 20.14 23.35 4.58
C VAL A 58 21.61 23.69 4.33
N ALA A 59 22.50 23.44 5.29
CA ALA A 59 23.95 23.67 5.13
C ALA A 59 24.52 22.74 4.04
N ASP A 60 24.21 21.47 4.05
CA ASP A 60 24.62 20.49 3.03
C ASP A 60 24.13 20.89 1.64
N TRP A 61 22.86 21.29 1.53
CA TRP A 61 22.30 21.76 0.27
C TRP A 61 23.04 23.01 -0.26
N ARG A 62 23.40 23.98 0.61
CA ARG A 62 24.15 25.18 0.21
C ARG A 62 25.56 24.86 -0.28
N GLN A 63 26.18 23.83 0.29
CA GLN A 63 27.50 23.33 -0.09
C GLN A 63 27.45 22.35 -1.28
N GLN A 64 26.26 22.09 -1.83
CA GLN A 64 26.01 21.08 -2.87
C GLN A 64 26.39 19.64 -2.45
N VAL A 65 26.36 19.36 -1.16
CA VAL A 65 26.55 18.02 -0.61
C VAL A 65 25.20 17.34 -0.54
N PRO A 66 25.04 16.12 -1.09
CA PRO A 66 23.77 15.40 -0.98
C PRO A 66 23.41 15.08 0.47
N VAL A 67 22.23 15.50 0.91
CA VAL A 67 21.70 15.25 2.26
C VAL A 67 21.56 13.75 2.52
N ASP A 68 22.03 13.27 3.65
CA ASP A 68 21.90 11.90 4.09
C ASP A 68 20.78 11.78 5.14
N GLY A 69 19.66 11.14 4.79
CA GLY A 69 18.48 11.03 5.64
C GLY A 69 17.37 12.05 5.30
N ILE A 70 16.42 12.21 6.21
CA ILE A 70 15.26 13.11 6.08
C ILE A 70 15.12 14.00 7.31
N THR A 71 14.49 15.17 7.16
CA THR A 71 14.15 15.98 8.33
C THR A 71 12.90 15.44 9.02
N ARG A 72 12.72 15.79 10.30
CA ARG A 72 11.54 15.37 11.06
C ARG A 72 10.24 15.79 10.39
N GLU A 73 10.16 17.02 9.89
CA GLU A 73 8.99 17.55 9.20
C GLU A 73 8.69 16.77 7.90
N GLN A 74 9.71 16.29 7.20
CA GLN A 74 9.54 15.45 6.02
C GLN A 74 9.07 14.06 6.41
N LYS A 75 9.61 13.50 7.50
CA LYS A 75 9.20 12.19 8.04
C LYS A 75 7.75 12.20 8.47
N ASP A 76 7.36 13.21 9.25
CA ASP A 76 5.97 13.41 9.68
C ASP A 76 5.04 13.54 8.47
N GLY A 77 5.44 14.35 7.46
CA GLY A 77 4.67 14.49 6.23
C GLY A 77 4.51 13.17 5.45
N LEU A 78 5.53 12.31 5.43
CA LEU A 78 5.42 10.98 4.82
C LEU A 78 4.49 10.06 5.60
N LEU A 79 4.53 10.11 6.94
CA LEU A 79 3.65 9.31 7.79
C LEU A 79 2.19 9.74 7.68
N ASP A 80 1.95 11.05 7.68
CA ASP A 80 0.61 11.64 7.53
C ASP A 80 0.04 11.42 6.13
N GLY A 81 0.89 11.44 5.10
CA GLY A 81 0.52 11.33 3.70
C GLY A 81 0.49 9.90 3.15
N LEU A 82 0.89 8.89 3.93
CA LEU A 82 0.82 7.49 3.49
C LEU A 82 -0.63 7.03 3.39
N TYR A 83 -1.06 6.62 2.21
CA TYR A 83 -2.43 6.21 1.95
C TYR A 83 -2.51 4.94 1.09
N VAL A 84 -3.64 4.25 1.21
CA VAL A 84 -4.08 3.21 0.28
C VAL A 84 -5.18 3.82 -0.57
N ALA A 85 -5.01 3.83 -1.89
CA ALA A 85 -5.99 4.40 -2.81
C ALA A 85 -7.30 3.60 -2.78
N ARG A 86 -8.37 4.21 -3.30
CA ARG A 86 -9.61 3.48 -3.56
C ARG A 86 -9.31 2.31 -4.50
N MET A 87 -9.90 1.16 -4.20
CA MET A 87 -9.77 -0.01 -5.07
C MET A 87 -10.45 0.22 -6.39
N GLU A 88 -9.75 -0.14 -7.43
CA GLU A 88 -10.23 -0.15 -8.80
C GLU A 88 -10.38 -1.60 -9.26
N ASP A 89 -11.32 -1.83 -10.13
CA ASP A 89 -11.58 -3.12 -10.74
C ASP A 89 -11.75 -2.95 -12.25
N ASP A 90 -11.20 -3.86 -12.99
CA ASP A 90 -11.48 -4.07 -14.39
C ASP A 90 -12.01 -5.51 -14.60
N LEU A 91 -12.19 -5.93 -15.85
CA LEU A 91 -12.85 -7.20 -16.18
C LEU A 91 -12.25 -8.42 -15.47
N ASP A 92 -10.93 -8.43 -15.25
CA ASP A 92 -10.19 -9.61 -14.78
C ASP A 92 -9.35 -9.37 -13.52
N SER A 93 -9.26 -8.13 -13.04
CA SER A 93 -8.40 -7.80 -11.91
C SER A 93 -9.00 -6.78 -10.95
N VAL A 94 -8.61 -6.89 -9.69
CA VAL A 94 -8.85 -5.90 -8.64
C VAL A 94 -7.50 -5.44 -8.12
N TYR A 95 -7.29 -4.13 -8.05
CA TYR A 95 -6.03 -3.56 -7.60
C TYR A 95 -6.23 -2.28 -6.79
N THR A 96 -5.20 -1.93 -6.04
CA THR A 96 -5.09 -0.65 -5.35
C THR A 96 -3.66 -0.15 -5.43
N THR A 97 -3.47 1.13 -5.14
CA THR A 97 -2.17 1.78 -5.08
C THR A 97 -1.87 2.25 -3.67
N ILE A 98 -0.67 1.98 -3.18
CA ILE A 98 -0.16 2.53 -1.93
C ILE A 98 0.82 3.64 -2.29
N GLY A 99 0.62 4.82 -1.74
CA GLY A 99 1.41 5.99 -2.10
C GLY A 99 1.48 7.03 -1.00
N PHE A 100 2.07 8.18 -1.34
CA PHE A 100 2.20 9.33 -0.46
C PHE A 100 1.52 10.53 -1.08
N ASP A 101 0.49 11.04 -0.42
CA ASP A 101 -0.24 12.25 -0.82
C ASP A 101 0.13 13.46 0.05
N GLY A 102 -0.38 14.62 -0.34
CA GLY A 102 -0.20 15.86 0.38
C GLY A 102 1.21 16.48 0.27
N TYR A 103 1.44 17.43 1.15
CA TYR A 103 2.65 18.25 1.16
C TYR A 103 3.21 18.32 2.58
N ASN A 104 4.52 18.36 2.71
CA ASN A 104 5.16 18.62 4.00
C ASN A 104 4.88 20.07 4.47
N ARG A 105 5.13 20.32 5.75
CA ARG A 105 4.85 21.62 6.38
C ARG A 105 5.91 22.69 6.06
N VAL A 106 7.06 22.32 5.46
CA VAL A 106 8.16 23.23 5.19
C VAL A 106 7.89 23.99 3.89
N LYS A 107 7.56 25.27 4.04
CA LYS A 107 7.32 26.17 2.90
C LYS A 107 8.60 26.85 2.49
N THR A 108 8.87 26.89 1.20
CA THR A 108 10.02 27.59 0.60
C THR A 108 9.56 28.48 -0.55
N LYS A 109 10.43 29.38 -1.02
CA LYS A 109 10.15 30.20 -2.22
C LYS A 109 9.74 29.34 -3.43
N LYS A 110 10.40 28.19 -3.61
CA LYS A 110 10.11 27.23 -4.69
C LYS A 110 8.85 26.40 -4.43
N TYR A 111 8.55 26.12 -3.18
CA TYR A 111 7.42 25.28 -2.76
C TYR A 111 6.57 26.02 -1.71
N PRO A 112 5.74 26.98 -2.12
CA PRO A 112 4.95 27.80 -1.17
C PRO A 112 3.89 27.03 -0.41
N LYS A 113 3.45 25.88 -0.93
CA LYS A 113 2.55 24.95 -0.24
C LYS A 113 3.28 23.84 0.52
N GLY A 114 4.60 23.83 0.52
CA GLY A 114 5.44 22.71 0.94
C GLY A 114 5.82 21.82 -0.24
N GLN A 115 6.78 20.94 -0.04
CA GLN A 115 7.19 19.97 -1.06
C GLN A 115 6.26 18.75 -1.01
N ALA A 116 5.83 18.27 -2.17
CA ALA A 116 4.95 17.09 -2.25
C ALA A 116 5.61 15.86 -1.61
N ASN A 117 4.87 15.13 -0.78
CA ASN A 117 5.35 13.93 -0.09
C ASN A 117 5.81 12.84 -1.06
N ALA A 118 5.11 12.67 -2.19
CA ALA A 118 5.53 11.74 -3.24
C ALA A 118 6.91 12.07 -3.84
N MET A 119 7.26 13.36 -3.98
CA MET A 119 8.59 13.77 -4.43
C MET A 119 9.67 13.46 -3.40
N ILE A 120 9.36 13.67 -2.12
CA ILE A 120 10.28 13.36 -1.02
C ILE A 120 10.52 11.84 -0.97
N ALA A 121 9.44 11.04 -0.98
CA ALA A 121 9.53 9.58 -0.98
C ALA A 121 10.39 9.07 -2.14
N ARG A 122 10.16 9.58 -3.35
CA ARG A 122 10.95 9.24 -4.54
C ARG A 122 12.43 9.63 -4.39
N ALA A 123 12.71 10.83 -3.86
CA ALA A 123 14.07 11.30 -3.67
C ALA A 123 14.83 10.49 -2.61
N VAL A 124 14.15 10.02 -1.57
CA VAL A 124 14.72 9.12 -0.55
C VAL A 124 14.96 7.74 -1.15
N GLU A 125 13.96 7.15 -1.81
CA GLU A 125 14.02 5.79 -2.37
C GLU A 125 15.08 5.64 -3.45
N SER A 126 15.16 6.62 -4.36
CA SER A 126 15.99 6.50 -5.57
C SER A 126 17.25 7.38 -5.53
N GLY A 127 17.32 8.30 -4.59
CA GLY A 127 18.34 9.35 -4.57
C GLY A 127 18.02 10.49 -5.54
N SER A 128 18.77 11.57 -5.41
CA SER A 128 18.74 12.73 -6.30
C SER A 128 20.09 13.49 -6.22
N SER A 129 20.28 14.51 -7.04
CA SER A 129 21.45 15.40 -6.92
C SER A 129 21.58 16.07 -5.54
N ALA A 130 20.46 16.24 -4.83
CA ALA A 130 20.42 16.89 -3.52
C ALA A 130 20.28 15.90 -2.34
N ARG A 131 20.14 14.60 -2.59
CA ARG A 131 19.89 13.60 -1.55
C ARG A 131 20.53 12.26 -1.88
N ARG A 132 21.17 11.65 -0.90
CA ARG A 132 21.67 10.28 -1.00
C ARG A 132 20.52 9.29 -1.08
N LYS A 133 20.73 8.20 -1.80
CA LYS A 133 19.79 7.11 -1.92
C LYS A 133 19.69 6.34 -0.61
N THR A 134 18.48 6.23 -0.06
CA THR A 134 18.16 5.45 1.13
C THR A 134 16.89 4.65 0.86
N PRO A 135 16.96 3.50 0.15
CA PRO A 135 15.79 2.74 -0.22
C PRO A 135 15.04 2.25 1.02
N PHE A 136 13.75 2.49 1.08
CA PHE A 136 12.89 2.07 2.18
C PHE A 136 11.61 1.37 1.73
N ILE A 137 11.07 1.76 0.56
CA ILE A 137 9.83 1.17 0.03
C ILE A 137 10.08 -0.26 -0.48
N ARG A 138 11.02 -0.44 -1.41
CA ARG A 138 11.31 -1.76 -1.99
C ARG A 138 11.71 -2.80 -0.95
N PRO A 139 12.64 -2.52 -0.02
CA PRO A 139 12.97 -3.48 1.03
C PRO A 139 11.78 -3.83 1.92
N ALA A 140 10.92 -2.84 2.26
CA ALA A 140 9.73 -3.07 3.06
C ALA A 140 8.72 -3.98 2.33
N VAL A 141 8.42 -3.68 1.07
CA VAL A 141 7.51 -4.49 0.24
C VAL A 141 8.04 -5.91 0.07
N ASN A 142 9.31 -6.08 -0.30
CA ASN A 142 9.91 -7.40 -0.50
C ASN A 142 9.87 -8.26 0.76
N ARG A 143 10.05 -7.63 1.93
CA ARG A 143 10.01 -8.32 3.23
C ARG A 143 8.65 -8.91 3.56
N VAL A 144 7.56 -8.25 3.14
CA VAL A 144 6.20 -8.66 3.50
C VAL A 144 5.40 -9.26 2.35
N LYS A 145 5.95 -9.30 1.15
CA LYS A 145 5.26 -9.74 -0.07
C LYS A 145 4.56 -11.10 0.09
N GLU A 146 5.27 -12.10 0.59
CA GLU A 146 4.72 -13.45 0.75
C GLU A 146 3.63 -13.47 1.81
N ARG A 147 3.83 -12.75 2.93
CA ARG A 147 2.83 -12.64 3.99
C ARG A 147 1.58 -11.89 3.51
N ALA A 148 1.74 -10.84 2.72
CA ALA A 148 0.61 -10.14 2.12
C ALA A 148 -0.21 -11.05 1.18
N ILE A 149 0.47 -11.86 0.35
CA ILE A 149 -0.19 -12.85 -0.52
C ILE A 149 -0.93 -13.90 0.32
N GLN A 150 -0.30 -14.39 1.38
CA GLN A 150 -0.93 -15.36 2.29
C GLN A 150 -2.18 -14.77 2.96
N ARG A 151 -2.11 -13.54 3.46
CA ARG A 151 -3.28 -12.83 4.03
C ARG A 151 -4.41 -12.67 3.03
N MET A 152 -4.08 -12.33 1.78
CA MET A 152 -5.08 -12.28 0.71
C MET A 152 -5.77 -13.62 0.49
N ALA A 153 -5.00 -14.72 0.44
CA ALA A 153 -5.53 -16.08 0.25
C ALA A 153 -6.41 -16.50 1.42
N GLU A 154 -5.96 -16.31 2.66
CA GLU A 154 -6.72 -16.60 3.88
C GLU A 154 -8.05 -15.84 3.89
N LYS A 155 -8.04 -14.55 3.56
CA LYS A 155 -9.26 -13.74 3.51
C LYS A 155 -10.22 -14.17 2.42
N LEU A 156 -9.67 -14.56 1.26
CA LEU A 156 -10.44 -15.10 0.14
C LEU A 156 -11.16 -16.38 0.56
N ASP A 157 -10.41 -17.35 1.11
CA ASP A 157 -10.96 -18.65 1.55
C ASP A 157 -12.00 -18.47 2.66
N GLU A 158 -11.74 -17.62 3.66
CA GLU A 158 -12.70 -17.28 4.71
C GLU A 158 -14.02 -16.76 4.12
N THR A 159 -13.93 -15.79 3.20
CA THR A 159 -15.12 -15.15 2.64
C THR A 159 -15.91 -16.10 1.73
N ILE A 160 -15.22 -16.92 0.93
CA ILE A 160 -15.85 -17.95 0.11
C ILE A 160 -16.60 -18.96 1.00
N ASN A 161 -15.95 -19.43 2.08
CA ASN A 161 -16.56 -20.38 3.00
C ASN A 161 -17.80 -19.79 3.68
N GLN A 162 -17.78 -18.52 4.09
CA GLN A 162 -18.95 -17.83 4.65
C GLN A 162 -20.13 -17.83 3.67
N ILE A 163 -19.91 -17.50 2.41
CA ILE A 163 -20.96 -17.53 1.36
C ILE A 163 -21.45 -18.95 1.15
N MET A 164 -20.56 -19.93 1.08
CA MET A 164 -20.92 -21.33 0.87
C MET A 164 -21.67 -21.97 2.06
N GLU A 165 -21.43 -21.49 3.28
CA GLU A 165 -22.14 -21.91 4.48
C GLU A 165 -23.47 -21.16 4.70
N GLY A 166 -23.71 -20.08 3.94
CA GLY A 166 -24.94 -19.25 4.05
C GLY A 166 -24.95 -18.36 5.29
N LYS A 167 -23.78 -17.90 5.71
CA LYS A 167 -23.60 -16.96 6.84
C LYS A 167 -23.41 -15.54 6.35
#